data_2e861675cbaad07524b4d5e2c068e35e
#
_entry.id   2e861675cbaad07524b4d5e2c068e35e
#
_cell.length_a   1.000
_cell.length_b   1.000
_cell.length_c   1.000
_cell.angle_alpha   90.00
_cell.angle_beta   90.00
_cell.angle_gamma   90.00
#
_symmetry.space_group_name_H-M   'P 1'
#
loop_
_entity.id
_entity.type
_entity.pdbx_description
1 polymer ?
#
loop_
_entity_poly.entity_id
_entity_poly.type
_entity_poly.pdbx_seq_one_letter_code
_entity_poly.pdbx_strand_id
1 'polypeptide(L)'
;MTDFSAQLIRRLDSRNINAVTLKELAALTERTCPRPPTAKAMDFDRLGTQIWNAAIHLSDQSSPMLKTWPQLEPQLRVLAFFLLDAAQRCYVKHGNKKSSQNLVRVFKTAMKAARICINANALDLCTRLFEKVADHVEHKQDPPPEHKKDKQESEADEMLKELTADYYLLRATASWKQDKPDSVTFWLARVLLLPNRADLLRLAEKKVDLTYEVGKAALKKKQFDIAARWLEQSYSIFDDIDQEMLSSDFCDLRLVVALDFGMS
;
A
#
# COMPACT_ATOMS: atom_id res chain seq x y z
N MET A 1 4.55 -17.72 -16.44
CA MET A 1 3.69 -16.70 -15.82
C MET A 1 2.59 -16.22 -16.76
N THR A 2 2.87 -15.77 -17.99
CA THR A 2 1.85 -15.32 -18.96
C THR A 2 0.77 -16.36 -19.23
N ASP A 3 1.14 -17.61 -19.50
CA ASP A 3 0.19 -18.69 -19.82
C ASP A 3 -0.73 -19.01 -18.62
N PHE A 4 -0.17 -19.06 -17.42
CA PHE A 4 -0.97 -19.23 -16.20
C PHE A 4 -1.92 -18.03 -15.99
N SER A 5 -1.43 -16.80 -16.15
CA SER A 5 -2.27 -15.59 -15.98
C SER A 5 -3.44 -15.56 -16.95
N ALA A 6 -3.21 -15.96 -18.21
CA ALA A 6 -4.27 -16.07 -19.20
C ALA A 6 -5.28 -17.19 -18.86
N GLN A 7 -4.82 -18.34 -18.36
CA GLN A 7 -5.68 -19.41 -17.88
C GLN A 7 -6.46 -19.01 -16.62
N LEU A 8 -5.80 -18.29 -15.71
CA LEU A 8 -6.43 -17.79 -14.49
C LEU A 8 -7.60 -16.86 -14.79
N ILE A 9 -7.45 -15.94 -15.74
CA ILE A 9 -8.54 -15.05 -16.17
C ILE A 9 -9.72 -15.86 -16.69
N ARG A 10 -9.51 -16.85 -17.57
CA ARG A 10 -10.57 -17.73 -18.06
C ARG A 10 -11.28 -18.49 -16.93
N ARG A 11 -10.53 -18.97 -15.93
CA ARG A 11 -11.09 -19.65 -14.74
C ARG A 11 -11.88 -18.70 -13.85
N LEU A 12 -11.48 -17.45 -13.73
CA LEU A 12 -12.22 -16.42 -13.01
C LEU A 12 -13.54 -16.10 -13.72
N ASP A 13 -13.50 -15.90 -15.03
CA ASP A 13 -14.68 -15.61 -15.85
C ASP A 13 -15.70 -16.76 -15.80
N SER A 14 -15.22 -18.02 -15.84
CA SER A 14 -16.07 -19.22 -15.70
C SER A 14 -16.43 -19.57 -14.26
N ARG A 15 -15.97 -18.79 -13.28
CA ARG A 15 -16.11 -19.04 -11.83
C ARG A 15 -15.62 -20.44 -11.40
N ASN A 16 -14.62 -20.98 -12.10
CA ASN A 16 -14.07 -22.31 -11.87
C ASN A 16 -12.68 -22.21 -11.22
N ILE A 17 -12.65 -21.77 -9.96
CA ILE A 17 -11.43 -21.75 -9.13
C ILE A 17 -11.46 -22.94 -8.19
N ASN A 18 -10.35 -23.67 -8.14
CA ASN A 18 -10.15 -24.82 -7.27
C ASN A 18 -8.87 -24.71 -6.44
N ALA A 19 -8.67 -25.63 -5.51
CA ALA A 19 -7.52 -25.65 -4.62
C ALA A 19 -6.16 -25.72 -5.37
N VAL A 20 -6.12 -26.36 -6.55
CA VAL A 20 -4.91 -26.45 -7.37
C VAL A 20 -4.56 -25.08 -7.92
N THR A 21 -5.55 -24.37 -8.47
CA THR A 21 -5.38 -22.97 -8.97
C THR A 21 -4.87 -22.05 -7.88
N LEU A 22 -5.37 -22.18 -6.64
CA LEU A 22 -4.92 -21.37 -5.52
C LEU A 22 -3.50 -21.68 -5.10
N LYS A 23 -3.08 -22.95 -5.10
CA LYS A 23 -1.69 -23.35 -4.83
C LYS A 23 -0.75 -22.79 -5.90
N GLU A 24 -1.13 -22.85 -7.17
CA GLU A 24 -0.37 -22.29 -8.28
C GLU A 24 -0.25 -20.75 -8.16
N LEU A 25 -1.36 -20.09 -7.80
CA LEU A 25 -1.39 -18.64 -7.57
C LEU A 25 -0.50 -18.25 -6.38
N ALA A 26 -0.58 -18.95 -5.27
CA ALA A 26 0.29 -18.74 -4.11
C ALA A 26 1.76 -18.92 -4.48
N ALA A 27 2.11 -20.01 -5.18
CA ALA A 27 3.48 -20.26 -5.62
C ALA A 27 4.02 -19.18 -6.56
N LEU A 28 3.18 -18.55 -7.38
CA LEU A 28 3.56 -17.45 -8.25
C LEU A 28 3.76 -16.13 -7.49
N THR A 29 2.96 -15.86 -6.48
CA THR A 29 3.13 -14.69 -5.62
C THR A 29 4.30 -14.84 -4.65
N GLU A 30 4.78 -16.07 -4.44
CA GLU A 30 6.00 -16.36 -3.69
C GLU A 30 7.27 -16.16 -4.50
N ARG A 31 7.22 -16.34 -5.80
CA ARG A 31 8.37 -16.20 -6.67
C ARG A 31 8.61 -14.76 -7.06
N THR A 32 9.88 -14.39 -7.19
CA THR A 32 10.25 -13.12 -7.79
C THR A 32 9.79 -13.13 -9.25
N CYS A 33 8.96 -12.16 -9.65
CA CYS A 33 8.58 -12.01 -11.03
C CYS A 33 9.83 -11.64 -11.86
N PRO A 34 10.29 -12.50 -12.77
CA PRO A 34 11.44 -12.16 -13.59
C PRO A 34 11.08 -10.97 -14.48
N ARG A 35 12.07 -10.12 -14.78
CA ARG A 35 11.87 -9.05 -15.75
C ARG A 35 11.55 -9.67 -17.12
N PRO A 36 10.39 -9.37 -17.72
CA PRO A 36 10.04 -9.94 -18.99
C PRO A 36 10.94 -9.37 -20.09
N PRO A 37 11.17 -10.10 -21.21
CA PRO A 37 11.70 -9.51 -22.42
C PRO A 37 10.83 -8.34 -22.85
N THR A 38 11.41 -7.29 -23.42
CA THR A 38 10.70 -6.07 -23.83
C THR A 38 9.48 -6.36 -24.70
N ALA A 39 9.60 -7.32 -25.62
CA ALA A 39 8.49 -7.76 -26.48
C ALA A 39 7.26 -8.27 -25.72
N LYS A 40 7.42 -8.71 -24.45
CA LYS A 40 6.33 -9.21 -23.60
C LYS A 40 5.85 -8.20 -22.56
N ALA A 41 6.44 -7.01 -22.48
CA ALA A 41 6.05 -6.00 -21.48
C ALA A 41 4.58 -5.60 -21.62
N MET A 42 4.09 -5.42 -22.84
CA MET A 42 2.68 -5.10 -23.11
C MET A 42 1.73 -6.22 -22.67
N ASP A 43 2.13 -7.48 -22.82
CA ASP A 43 1.31 -8.62 -22.37
C ASP A 43 1.22 -8.65 -20.85
N PHE A 44 2.32 -8.37 -20.14
CA PHE A 44 2.33 -8.28 -18.67
C PHE A 44 1.44 -7.15 -18.19
N ASP A 45 1.50 -5.98 -18.82
CA ASP A 45 0.65 -4.84 -18.47
C ASP A 45 -0.83 -5.16 -18.70
N ARG A 46 -1.17 -5.74 -19.85
CA ARG A 46 -2.53 -6.16 -20.18
C ARG A 46 -3.07 -7.21 -19.22
N LEU A 47 -2.31 -8.27 -18.95
CA LEU A 47 -2.72 -9.35 -18.04
C LEU A 47 -2.85 -8.85 -16.60
N GLY A 48 -1.91 -8.02 -16.14
CA GLY A 48 -1.98 -7.39 -14.82
C GLY A 48 -3.25 -6.55 -14.66
N THR A 49 -3.59 -5.74 -15.67
CA THR A 49 -4.81 -4.93 -15.68
C THR A 49 -6.07 -5.81 -15.69
N GLN A 50 -6.11 -6.88 -16.48
CA GLN A 50 -7.26 -7.80 -16.52
C GLN A 50 -7.47 -8.52 -15.19
N ILE A 51 -6.41 -9.05 -14.55
CA ILE A 51 -6.49 -9.70 -13.25
C ILE A 51 -6.94 -8.70 -12.17
N TRP A 52 -6.41 -7.46 -12.22
CA TRP A 52 -6.83 -6.42 -11.30
C TRP A 52 -8.33 -6.13 -11.40
N ASN A 53 -8.84 -5.96 -12.61
CA ASN A 53 -10.25 -5.69 -12.85
C ASN A 53 -11.13 -6.90 -12.45
N ALA A 54 -10.71 -8.13 -12.75
CA ALA A 54 -11.41 -9.32 -12.30
C ALA A 54 -11.50 -9.39 -10.76
N ALA A 55 -10.44 -9.04 -10.04
CA ALA A 55 -10.46 -8.97 -8.58
C ALA A 55 -11.43 -7.89 -8.05
N ILE A 56 -11.56 -6.73 -8.73
CA ILE A 56 -12.57 -5.71 -8.38
C ILE A 56 -13.98 -6.30 -8.53
N HIS A 57 -14.27 -6.89 -9.67
CA HIS A 57 -15.60 -7.45 -9.93
C HIS A 57 -16.00 -8.55 -8.94
N LEU A 58 -15.04 -9.37 -8.48
CA LEU A 58 -15.29 -10.37 -7.45
C LEU A 58 -15.64 -9.73 -6.10
N SER A 59 -14.95 -8.65 -5.74
CA SER A 59 -15.19 -7.93 -4.48
C SER A 59 -16.53 -7.21 -4.49
N ASP A 60 -16.84 -6.46 -5.55
CA ASP A 60 -18.07 -5.67 -5.68
C ASP A 60 -19.34 -6.54 -5.68
N GLN A 61 -19.26 -7.75 -6.26
CA GLN A 61 -20.38 -8.69 -6.30
C GLN A 61 -20.55 -9.50 -5.01
N SER A 62 -19.74 -9.27 -3.97
CA SER A 62 -19.72 -10.11 -2.76
C SER A 62 -19.72 -11.61 -3.10
N SER A 63 -18.89 -11.98 -4.06
CA SER A 63 -18.88 -13.29 -4.70
C SER A 63 -18.82 -14.43 -3.67
N PRO A 64 -19.67 -15.48 -3.81
CA PRO A 64 -19.58 -16.67 -2.96
C PRO A 64 -18.18 -17.30 -2.99
N MET A 65 -17.43 -17.10 -4.08
CA MET A 65 -16.07 -17.56 -4.26
C MET A 65 -15.11 -16.94 -3.21
N LEU A 66 -15.28 -15.66 -2.84
CA LEU A 66 -14.48 -15.01 -1.81
C LEU A 66 -14.80 -15.52 -0.41
N LYS A 67 -16.06 -15.96 -0.17
CA LYS A 67 -16.41 -16.61 1.09
C LYS A 67 -15.74 -17.98 1.23
N THR A 68 -15.65 -18.71 0.13
CA THR A 68 -14.96 -20.02 0.08
C THR A 68 -13.44 -19.87 0.13
N TRP A 69 -12.92 -18.83 -0.49
CA TRP A 69 -11.48 -18.58 -0.65
C TRP A 69 -11.11 -17.16 -0.25
N PRO A 70 -11.07 -16.82 1.06
CA PRO A 70 -10.82 -15.43 1.51
C PRO A 70 -9.46 -14.88 1.10
N GLN A 71 -8.48 -15.75 0.82
CA GLN A 71 -7.16 -15.35 0.34
C GLN A 71 -7.09 -15.08 -1.18
N LEU A 72 -8.15 -15.37 -1.91
CA LEU A 72 -8.14 -15.24 -3.38
C LEU A 72 -7.95 -13.77 -3.82
N GLU A 73 -8.72 -12.84 -3.26
CA GLU A 73 -8.62 -11.44 -3.64
C GLU A 73 -7.22 -10.85 -3.35
N PRO A 74 -6.64 -10.97 -2.13
CA PRO A 74 -5.28 -10.51 -1.86
C PRO A 74 -4.25 -11.07 -2.85
N GLN A 75 -4.31 -12.38 -3.14
CA GLN A 75 -3.39 -13.03 -4.06
C GLN A 75 -3.53 -12.50 -5.50
N LEU A 76 -4.76 -12.30 -5.98
CA LEU A 76 -5.02 -11.73 -7.31
C LEU A 76 -4.48 -10.30 -7.42
N ARG A 77 -4.72 -9.46 -6.39
CA ARG A 77 -4.24 -8.07 -6.34
C ARG A 77 -2.71 -8.01 -6.37
N VAL A 78 -2.05 -8.86 -5.61
CA VAL A 78 -0.58 -8.90 -5.57
C VAL A 78 0.00 -9.46 -6.86
N LEU A 79 -0.59 -10.52 -7.45
CA LEU A 79 -0.16 -11.01 -8.76
C LEU A 79 -0.32 -9.93 -9.84
N ALA A 80 -1.45 -9.22 -9.86
CA ALA A 80 -1.68 -8.12 -10.78
C ALA A 80 -0.61 -7.03 -10.64
N PHE A 81 -0.31 -6.62 -9.40
CA PHE A 81 0.77 -5.67 -9.13
C PHE A 81 2.13 -6.18 -9.64
N PHE A 82 2.49 -7.45 -9.40
CA PHE A 82 3.78 -8.00 -9.85
C PHE A 82 3.91 -7.99 -11.38
N LEU A 83 2.83 -8.24 -12.10
CA LEU A 83 2.83 -8.17 -13.57
C LEU A 83 3.01 -6.72 -14.05
N LEU A 84 2.27 -5.77 -13.44
CA LEU A 84 2.37 -4.35 -13.78
C LEU A 84 3.75 -3.77 -13.45
N ASP A 85 4.33 -4.14 -12.30
CA ASP A 85 5.68 -3.76 -11.89
C ASP A 85 6.75 -4.30 -12.87
N ALA A 86 6.63 -5.57 -13.25
CA ALA A 86 7.53 -6.18 -14.21
C ALA A 86 7.48 -5.48 -15.59
N ALA A 87 6.28 -5.10 -16.05
CA ALA A 87 6.10 -4.31 -17.26
C ALA A 87 6.76 -2.92 -17.14
N GLN A 88 6.54 -2.23 -16.01
CA GLN A 88 7.10 -0.91 -15.73
C GLN A 88 8.63 -0.90 -15.75
N ARG A 89 9.28 -1.90 -15.15
CA ARG A 89 10.75 -2.05 -15.18
C ARG A 89 11.32 -2.17 -16.59
N CYS A 90 10.54 -2.72 -17.52
CA CYS A 90 10.92 -2.75 -18.94
C CYS A 90 10.80 -1.37 -19.60
N TYR A 91 9.73 -0.62 -19.31
CA TYR A 91 9.52 0.70 -19.88
C TYR A 91 10.57 1.72 -19.41
N VAL A 92 10.94 1.70 -18.14
CA VAL A 92 12.01 2.56 -17.59
C VAL A 92 13.34 2.33 -18.31
N LYS A 93 13.73 1.08 -18.55
CA LYS A 93 15.00 0.75 -19.19
C LYS A 93 15.12 1.29 -20.64
N HIS A 94 13.99 1.50 -21.31
CA HIS A 94 13.94 1.96 -22.71
C HIS A 94 13.66 3.47 -22.85
N GLY A 95 13.73 4.25 -21.76
CA GLY A 95 13.60 5.72 -21.82
C GLY A 95 12.23 6.22 -22.28
N ASN A 96 11.17 5.45 -22.01
CA ASN A 96 9.82 5.85 -22.40
C ASN A 96 9.38 7.09 -21.60
N LYS A 97 9.04 8.21 -22.27
CA LYS A 97 8.59 9.48 -21.67
C LYS A 97 7.39 9.33 -20.73
N LYS A 98 6.55 8.29 -20.89
CA LYS A 98 5.43 7.99 -19.98
C LYS A 98 5.82 7.19 -18.75
N SER A 99 7.10 6.98 -18.51
CA SER A 99 7.59 6.14 -17.42
C SER A 99 7.13 6.61 -16.04
N SER A 100 7.15 7.93 -15.77
CA SER A 100 6.77 8.49 -14.46
C SER A 100 5.27 8.32 -14.17
N GLN A 101 4.39 8.55 -15.13
CA GLN A 101 2.95 8.35 -14.97
C GLN A 101 2.59 6.87 -14.77
N ASN A 102 3.24 5.98 -15.52
CA ASN A 102 3.06 4.54 -15.33
C ASN A 102 3.56 4.10 -13.95
N LEU A 103 4.66 4.66 -13.46
CA LEU A 103 5.17 4.38 -12.11
C LEU A 103 4.16 4.81 -11.03
N VAL A 104 3.55 6.00 -11.16
CA VAL A 104 2.46 6.44 -10.28
C VAL A 104 1.30 5.43 -10.28
N ARG A 105 0.88 4.95 -11.47
CA ARG A 105 -0.18 3.94 -11.61
C ARG A 105 0.18 2.65 -10.87
N VAL A 106 1.38 2.14 -11.11
CA VAL A 106 1.88 0.90 -10.49
C VAL A 106 1.95 1.05 -8.97
N PHE A 107 2.45 2.19 -8.50
CA PHE A 107 2.56 2.46 -7.06
C PHE A 107 1.18 2.60 -6.40
N LYS A 108 0.21 3.32 -7.02
CA LYS A 108 -1.19 3.37 -6.55
C LYS A 108 -1.80 1.97 -6.45
N THR A 109 -1.54 1.11 -7.44
CA THR A 109 -2.00 -0.28 -7.44
C THR A 109 -1.40 -1.06 -6.27
N ALA A 110 -0.09 -0.89 -6.02
CA ALA A 110 0.58 -1.51 -4.87
C ALA A 110 -0.05 -1.08 -3.54
N MET A 111 -0.29 0.21 -3.32
CA MET A 111 -0.89 0.70 -2.07
C MET A 111 -2.31 0.17 -1.85
N LYS A 112 -3.11 0.08 -2.91
CA LYS A 112 -4.44 -0.55 -2.84
C LYS A 112 -4.35 -2.05 -2.52
N ALA A 113 -3.43 -2.78 -3.16
CA ALA A 113 -3.20 -4.20 -2.87
C ALA A 113 -2.73 -4.42 -1.42
N ALA A 114 -1.82 -3.57 -0.91
CA ALA A 114 -1.36 -3.61 0.48
C ALA A 114 -2.51 -3.46 1.47
N ARG A 115 -3.42 -2.50 1.27
CA ARG A 115 -4.61 -2.32 2.12
C ARG A 115 -5.48 -3.58 2.13
N ILE A 116 -5.73 -4.18 0.98
CA ILE A 116 -6.50 -5.44 0.88
C ILE A 116 -5.80 -6.58 1.63
N CYS A 117 -4.48 -6.72 1.49
CA CYS A 117 -3.70 -7.72 2.22
C CYS A 117 -3.77 -7.50 3.74
N ILE A 118 -3.64 -6.26 4.20
CA ILE A 118 -3.72 -5.90 5.63
C ILE A 118 -5.12 -6.20 6.18
N ASN A 119 -6.18 -5.86 5.45
CA ASN A 119 -7.56 -6.10 5.85
C ASN A 119 -7.90 -7.60 5.89
N ALA A 120 -7.38 -8.37 4.94
CA ALA A 120 -7.54 -9.82 4.89
C ALA A 120 -6.57 -10.58 5.82
N ASN A 121 -5.75 -9.87 6.61
CA ASN A 121 -4.70 -10.45 7.47
C ASN A 121 -3.68 -11.33 6.69
N ALA A 122 -3.45 -11.04 5.41
CA ALA A 122 -2.48 -11.70 4.54
C ALA A 122 -1.10 -11.00 4.64
N LEU A 123 -0.53 -10.96 5.85
CA LEU A 123 0.62 -10.11 6.20
C LEU A 123 1.92 -10.53 5.51
N ASP A 124 2.13 -11.84 5.29
CA ASP A 124 3.32 -12.34 4.57
C ASP A 124 3.29 -11.89 3.11
N LEU A 125 2.11 -11.96 2.48
CA LEU A 125 1.92 -11.50 1.11
C LEU A 125 2.12 -9.98 1.00
N CYS A 126 1.65 -9.22 2.01
CA CYS A 126 1.85 -7.78 2.12
C CYS A 126 3.34 -7.43 2.26
N THR A 127 4.10 -8.19 3.05
CA THR A 127 5.54 -7.99 3.22
C THR A 127 6.28 -8.14 1.89
N ARG A 128 5.98 -9.18 1.12
CA ARG A 128 6.58 -9.39 -0.21
C ARG A 128 6.23 -8.28 -1.21
N LEU A 129 5.00 -7.78 -1.15
CA LEU A 129 4.60 -6.62 -1.95
C LEU A 129 5.45 -5.41 -1.57
N PHE A 130 5.65 -5.14 -0.29
CA PHE A 130 6.46 -4.02 0.19
C PHE A 130 7.95 -4.14 -0.20
N GLU A 131 8.51 -5.33 -0.22
CA GLU A 131 9.87 -5.56 -0.70
C GLU A 131 10.03 -5.10 -2.16
N LYS A 132 9.03 -5.35 -3.01
CA LYS A 132 9.04 -4.89 -4.41
C LYS A 132 8.86 -3.37 -4.53
N VAL A 133 8.03 -2.79 -3.67
CA VAL A 133 7.83 -1.33 -3.66
C VAL A 133 9.08 -0.62 -3.14
N ALA A 134 9.81 -1.21 -2.18
CA ALA A 134 11.05 -0.66 -1.66
C ALA A 134 12.07 -0.35 -2.78
N ASP A 135 12.19 -1.23 -3.77
CA ASP A 135 13.07 -1.01 -4.94
C ASP A 135 12.77 0.32 -5.65
N HIS A 136 11.50 0.74 -5.69
CA HIS A 136 11.11 2.01 -6.32
C HIS A 136 11.32 3.23 -5.42
N VAL A 137 11.19 3.06 -4.09
CA VAL A 137 11.39 4.13 -3.10
C VAL A 137 12.87 4.45 -2.94
N GLU A 138 13.72 3.42 -2.84
CA GLU A 138 15.15 3.57 -2.60
C GLU A 138 15.91 4.12 -3.82
N HIS A 139 15.55 3.70 -5.04
CA HIS A 139 16.22 4.17 -6.27
C HIS A 139 15.89 5.61 -6.65
N LYS A 140 14.94 6.29 -5.97
CA LYS A 140 14.61 7.71 -6.18
C LYS A 140 15.45 8.67 -5.35
N GLN A 141 16.32 8.19 -4.48
CA GLN A 141 17.15 9.05 -3.62
C GLN A 141 18.30 9.76 -4.37
N ASP A 142 18.62 9.36 -5.59
CA ASP A 142 19.54 10.08 -6.45
C ASP A 142 18.78 11.14 -7.24
N PRO A 143 18.98 12.45 -6.97
CA PRO A 143 18.33 13.50 -7.74
C PRO A 143 18.83 13.44 -9.19
N PRO A 144 17.92 13.40 -10.19
CA PRO A 144 18.33 13.54 -11.58
C PRO A 144 18.97 14.90 -11.79
N PRO A 145 19.93 15.04 -12.73
CA PRO A 145 20.54 16.32 -13.05
C PRO A 145 19.44 17.33 -13.40
N GLU A 146 19.66 18.58 -12.99
CA GLU A 146 18.74 19.72 -13.13
C GLU A 146 18.43 20.04 -14.61
N HIS A 147 17.73 19.19 -15.29
CA HIS A 147 17.07 19.54 -16.56
C HIS A 147 15.66 20.06 -16.24
N LYS A 148 15.24 21.10 -16.97
CA LYS A 148 13.89 21.68 -16.89
C LYS A 148 12.86 20.54 -16.95
N LYS A 149 12.26 20.22 -15.79
CA LYS A 149 11.19 19.22 -15.70
C LYS A 149 9.94 19.79 -16.35
N ASP A 150 9.30 19.02 -17.21
CA ASP A 150 7.98 19.33 -17.73
C ASP A 150 6.97 19.35 -16.56
N LYS A 151 5.89 20.16 -16.70
CA LYS A 151 4.85 20.28 -15.67
C LYS A 151 4.25 18.93 -15.25
N GLN A 152 4.10 18.01 -16.20
CA GLN A 152 3.60 16.66 -15.96
C GLN A 152 4.56 15.78 -15.14
N GLU A 153 5.86 15.97 -15.29
CA GLU A 153 6.85 15.27 -14.44
C GLU A 153 6.82 15.79 -13.01
N SER A 154 6.58 17.09 -12.82
CA SER A 154 6.43 17.70 -11.50
C SER A 154 5.20 17.15 -10.76
N GLU A 155 4.04 17.02 -11.43
CA GLU A 155 2.83 16.46 -10.84
C GLU A 155 2.99 14.96 -10.48
N ALA A 156 3.66 14.20 -11.34
CA ALA A 156 3.97 12.79 -11.06
C ALA A 156 4.91 12.64 -9.86
N ASP A 157 5.90 13.51 -9.71
CA ASP A 157 6.83 13.51 -8.59
C ASP A 157 6.13 13.84 -7.26
N GLU A 158 5.21 14.83 -7.25
CA GLU A 158 4.38 15.14 -6.08
C GLU A 158 3.53 13.93 -5.66
N MET A 159 2.82 13.33 -6.63
CA MET A 159 2.00 12.14 -6.39
C MET A 159 2.83 10.97 -5.84
N LEU A 160 4.07 10.81 -6.29
CA LEU A 160 4.95 9.76 -5.79
C LEU A 160 5.45 10.04 -4.37
N LYS A 161 5.59 11.30 -3.96
CA LYS A 161 5.89 11.66 -2.56
C LYS A 161 4.73 11.28 -1.64
N GLU A 162 3.48 11.60 -2.03
CA GLU A 162 2.29 11.19 -1.27
C GLU A 162 2.18 9.67 -1.15
N LEU A 163 2.39 8.95 -2.27
CA LEU A 163 2.37 7.49 -2.26
C LEU A 163 3.50 6.88 -1.42
N THR A 164 4.64 7.56 -1.31
CA THR A 164 5.73 7.15 -0.44
C THR A 164 5.34 7.29 1.04
N ALA A 165 4.60 8.34 1.39
CA ALA A 165 4.04 8.49 2.73
C ALA A 165 3.01 7.39 3.04
N ASP A 166 2.07 7.13 2.12
CA ASP A 166 1.12 6.00 2.22
C ASP A 166 1.84 4.65 2.39
N TYR A 167 2.95 4.44 1.68
CA TYR A 167 3.78 3.25 1.79
C TYR A 167 4.34 3.05 3.21
N TYR A 168 4.93 4.10 3.80
CA TYR A 168 5.47 3.99 5.15
C TYR A 168 4.37 3.77 6.19
N LEU A 169 3.22 4.43 6.07
CA LEU A 169 2.07 4.22 6.96
C LEU A 169 1.52 2.79 6.86
N LEU A 170 1.37 2.26 5.66
CA LEU A 170 0.89 0.88 5.47
C LEU A 170 1.92 -0.14 5.99
N ARG A 171 3.22 0.15 5.88
CA ARG A 171 4.26 -0.69 6.51
C ARG A 171 4.17 -0.64 8.03
N ALA A 172 3.95 0.53 8.62
CA ALA A 172 3.74 0.66 10.06
C ALA A 172 2.49 -0.12 10.50
N THR A 173 1.37 0.01 9.78
CA THR A 173 0.13 -0.73 10.05
C THR A 173 0.32 -2.25 9.96
N ALA A 174 1.02 -2.73 8.93
CA ALA A 174 1.32 -4.16 8.78
C ALA A 174 2.24 -4.66 9.89
N SER A 175 3.25 -3.86 10.29
CA SER A 175 4.15 -4.18 11.41
C SER A 175 3.40 -4.26 12.73
N TRP A 176 2.45 -3.34 12.96
CA TRP A 176 1.58 -3.38 14.12
C TRP A 176 0.77 -4.67 14.20
N LYS A 177 0.13 -5.06 13.09
CA LYS A 177 -0.63 -6.32 13.01
C LYS A 177 0.25 -7.58 13.16
N GLN A 178 1.57 -7.47 12.89
CA GLN A 178 2.55 -8.53 13.10
C GLN A 178 3.15 -8.52 14.54
N ASP A 179 2.66 -7.65 15.43
CA ASP A 179 3.16 -7.47 16.81
C ASP A 179 4.67 -7.10 16.84
N LYS A 180 5.09 -6.17 15.94
CA LYS A 180 6.47 -5.67 15.82
C LYS A 180 6.54 -4.16 16.13
N PRO A 181 6.45 -3.74 17.40
CA PRO A 181 6.36 -2.32 17.80
C PRO A 181 7.58 -1.49 17.36
N ASP A 182 8.79 -2.05 17.39
CA ASP A 182 10.01 -1.36 16.98
C ASP A 182 9.95 -0.99 15.48
N SER A 183 9.40 -1.89 14.65
CA SER A 183 9.20 -1.63 13.23
C SER A 183 8.13 -0.55 12.99
N VAL A 184 7.10 -0.47 13.84
CA VAL A 184 6.08 0.60 13.77
C VAL A 184 6.76 1.95 13.98
N THR A 185 7.53 2.09 15.07
CA THR A 185 8.29 3.32 15.39
C THR A 185 9.22 3.73 14.24
N PHE A 186 9.95 2.77 13.68
CA PHE A 186 10.87 3.01 12.57
C PHE A 186 10.16 3.55 11.33
N TRP A 187 9.01 2.97 10.94
CA TRP A 187 8.28 3.41 9.75
C TRP A 187 7.57 4.74 9.96
N LEU A 188 7.01 4.99 11.14
CA LEU A 188 6.38 6.28 11.47
C LEU A 188 7.40 7.41 11.49
N ALA A 189 8.60 7.20 12.03
CA ALA A 189 9.66 8.20 11.97
C ALA A 189 9.97 8.62 10.54
N ARG A 190 9.95 7.70 9.57
CA ARG A 190 10.15 8.03 8.14
C ARG A 190 9.01 8.85 7.55
N VAL A 191 7.78 8.67 7.99
CA VAL A 191 6.64 9.50 7.57
C VAL A 191 6.82 10.94 8.07
N LEU A 192 7.32 11.12 9.29
CA LEU A 192 7.55 12.45 9.89
C LEU A 192 8.65 13.25 9.17
N LEU A 193 9.59 12.57 8.52
CA LEU A 193 10.67 13.21 7.75
C LEU A 193 10.22 13.74 6.38
N LEU A 194 9.02 13.40 5.93
CA LEU A 194 8.50 13.88 4.65
C LEU A 194 7.97 15.32 4.80
N PRO A 195 8.27 16.23 3.86
CA PRO A 195 7.91 17.63 3.96
C PRO A 195 6.39 17.82 4.01
N ASN A 196 5.95 18.67 4.94
CA ASN A 196 4.54 19.02 5.11
C ASN A 196 4.03 19.91 3.96
N ARG A 197 2.97 19.51 3.28
CA ARG A 197 2.20 20.33 2.33
C ARG A 197 0.70 20.17 2.56
N ALA A 198 -0.10 21.09 2.00
CA ALA A 198 -1.55 21.24 2.25
C ALA A 198 -2.41 19.98 2.05
N ASP A 199 -1.98 19.00 1.23
CA ASP A 199 -2.67 17.70 1.07
C ASP A 199 -2.44 16.72 2.23
N LEU A 200 -1.81 17.18 3.29
CA LEU A 200 -1.37 16.35 4.42
C LEU A 200 -2.45 16.11 5.47
N LEU A 201 -3.59 16.79 5.40
CA LEU A 201 -4.69 16.53 6.34
C LEU A 201 -5.07 15.05 6.33
N ARG A 202 -5.29 14.49 5.15
CA ARG A 202 -5.59 13.05 4.98
C ARG A 202 -4.45 12.13 5.47
N LEU A 203 -3.20 12.57 5.35
CA LEU A 203 -2.05 11.83 5.85
C LEU A 203 -1.96 11.95 7.37
N ALA A 204 -2.24 13.13 7.93
CA ALA A 204 -2.29 13.38 9.35
C ALA A 204 -3.42 12.57 10.02
N GLU A 205 -4.62 12.55 9.43
CA GLU A 205 -5.72 11.69 9.89
C GLU A 205 -5.28 10.22 10.04
N LYS A 206 -4.66 9.67 9.00
CA LYS A 206 -4.18 8.27 9.04
C LYS A 206 -3.06 8.04 10.06
N LYS A 207 -2.19 9.05 10.29
CA LYS A 207 -1.16 8.98 11.33
C LYS A 207 -1.80 8.93 12.69
N VAL A 208 -2.76 9.83 12.96
CA VAL A 208 -3.51 9.88 14.22
C VAL A 208 -4.23 8.57 14.45
N ASP A 209 -4.99 8.07 13.48
CA ASP A 209 -5.70 6.78 13.57
C ASP A 209 -4.75 5.66 13.99
N LEU A 210 -3.61 5.54 13.31
CA LEU A 210 -2.65 4.48 13.59
C LEU A 210 -2.01 4.63 14.97
N THR A 211 -1.52 5.83 15.33
CA THR A 211 -0.87 6.07 16.63
C THR A 211 -1.86 5.90 17.77
N TYR A 212 -3.09 6.33 17.60
CA TYR A 212 -4.18 6.14 18.54
C TYR A 212 -4.52 4.65 18.74
N GLU A 213 -4.69 3.88 17.66
CA GLU A 213 -4.98 2.45 17.74
C GLU A 213 -3.87 1.67 18.45
N VAL A 214 -2.61 2.06 18.23
CA VAL A 214 -1.46 1.48 18.95
C VAL A 214 -1.52 1.82 20.46
N GLY A 215 -1.75 3.09 20.79
CA GLY A 215 -1.86 3.56 22.19
C GLY A 215 -3.02 2.87 22.92
N LYS A 216 -4.19 2.82 22.31
CA LYS A 216 -5.39 2.15 22.85
C LYS A 216 -5.17 0.65 23.07
N ALA A 217 -4.48 -0.03 22.17
CA ALA A 217 -4.17 -1.45 22.35
C ALA A 217 -3.15 -1.67 23.48
N ALA A 218 -2.18 -0.75 23.66
CA ALA A 218 -1.25 -0.79 24.76
C ALA A 218 -1.97 -0.56 26.12
N LEU A 219 -2.95 0.38 26.19
CA LEU A 219 -3.82 0.57 27.36
C LEU A 219 -4.56 -0.72 27.74
N LYS A 220 -5.17 -1.40 26.76
CA LYS A 220 -5.84 -2.68 27.00
C LYS A 220 -4.92 -3.76 27.56
N LYS A 221 -3.63 -3.72 27.18
CA LYS A 221 -2.58 -4.62 27.67
C LYS A 221 -1.98 -4.14 29.02
N LYS A 222 -2.45 -3.02 29.58
CA LYS A 222 -1.94 -2.36 30.80
C LYS A 222 -0.46 -1.94 30.68
N GLN A 223 -0.02 -1.63 29.48
CA GLN A 223 1.33 -1.13 29.16
C GLN A 223 1.30 0.40 29.16
N PHE A 224 1.13 1.01 30.33
CA PHE A 224 0.82 2.43 30.49
C PHE A 224 1.88 3.37 29.90
N ASP A 225 3.18 3.09 30.09
CA ASP A 225 4.27 3.92 29.55
C ASP A 225 4.27 3.92 28.00
N ILE A 226 3.97 2.76 27.42
CA ILE A 226 3.88 2.62 25.96
C ILE A 226 2.62 3.34 25.44
N ALA A 227 1.51 3.17 26.15
CA ALA A 227 0.25 3.82 25.80
C ALA A 227 0.38 5.34 25.86
N ALA A 228 0.91 5.90 26.97
CA ALA A 228 1.11 7.33 27.12
C ALA A 228 1.92 7.92 25.97
N ARG A 229 3.05 7.30 25.60
CA ARG A 229 3.90 7.75 24.49
C ARG A 229 3.17 7.79 23.17
N TRP A 230 2.38 6.75 22.84
CA TRP A 230 1.67 6.69 21.58
C TRP A 230 0.47 7.63 21.52
N LEU A 231 -0.25 7.81 22.62
CA LEU A 231 -1.35 8.75 22.73
C LEU A 231 -0.86 10.21 22.70
N GLU A 232 0.25 10.52 23.37
CA GLU A 232 0.92 11.81 23.29
C GLU A 232 1.32 12.12 21.83
N GLN A 233 1.94 11.14 21.15
CA GLN A 233 2.31 11.30 19.74
C GLN A 233 1.08 11.50 18.84
N SER A 234 -0.01 10.79 19.13
CA SER A 234 -1.28 10.97 18.43
C SER A 234 -1.85 12.38 18.64
N TYR A 235 -1.79 12.86 19.86
CA TYR A 235 -2.29 14.20 20.22
C TYR A 235 -1.45 15.31 19.60
N SER A 236 -0.12 15.20 19.62
CA SER A 236 0.79 16.21 19.07
C SER A 236 0.62 16.44 17.56
N ILE A 237 0.12 15.46 16.81
CA ILE A 237 -0.16 15.63 15.36
C ILE A 237 -1.24 16.68 15.12
N PHE A 238 -2.19 16.86 16.06
CA PHE A 238 -3.24 17.88 15.93
C PHE A 238 -2.71 19.30 16.11
N ASP A 239 -1.60 19.50 16.83
CA ASP A 239 -1.03 20.83 17.05
C ASP A 239 -0.39 21.40 15.77
N ASP A 240 0.00 20.52 14.85
CA ASP A 240 0.60 20.89 13.57
C ASP A 240 -0.44 21.20 12.48
N ILE A 241 -1.75 21.05 12.79
CA ILE A 241 -2.84 21.20 11.82
C ILE A 241 -3.68 22.44 12.16
N ASP A 242 -3.95 23.25 11.14
CA ASP A 242 -4.86 24.38 11.29
C ASP A 242 -6.28 23.89 11.65
N GLN A 243 -6.80 24.38 12.78
CA GLN A 243 -8.08 23.93 13.33
C GLN A 243 -9.26 24.20 12.39
N GLU A 244 -9.18 25.24 11.55
CA GLU A 244 -10.22 25.57 10.57
C GLU A 244 -10.33 24.55 9.44
N MET A 245 -9.30 23.75 9.23
CA MET A 245 -9.25 22.71 8.20
C MET A 245 -9.70 21.32 8.68
N LEU A 246 -9.95 21.14 9.97
CA LEU A 246 -10.34 19.85 10.54
C LEU A 246 -11.76 19.45 10.13
N SER A 247 -11.94 18.22 9.67
CA SER A 247 -13.27 17.63 9.48
C SER A 247 -13.96 17.41 10.84
N SER A 248 -15.32 17.33 10.85
CA SER A 248 -16.07 17.01 12.07
C SER A 248 -15.58 15.71 12.72
N ASP A 249 -15.40 14.65 11.91
CA ASP A 249 -14.95 13.34 12.38
C ASP A 249 -13.55 13.42 12.98
N PHE A 250 -12.70 14.30 12.43
CA PHE A 250 -11.34 14.48 12.95
C PHE A 250 -11.30 15.29 14.24
N CYS A 251 -12.24 16.25 14.44
CA CYS A 251 -12.45 16.94 15.71
C CYS A 251 -12.92 15.96 16.80
N ASP A 252 -13.84 15.04 16.47
CA ASP A 252 -14.31 14.00 17.38
C ASP A 252 -13.17 13.05 17.77
N LEU A 253 -12.36 12.66 16.82
CA LEU A 253 -11.16 11.84 17.09
C LEU A 253 -10.18 12.55 18.03
N ARG A 254 -9.96 13.87 17.86
CA ARG A 254 -9.14 14.68 18.78
C ARG A 254 -9.63 14.61 20.20
N LEU A 255 -10.94 14.73 20.42
CA LEU A 255 -11.54 14.62 21.75
C LEU A 255 -11.33 13.24 22.37
N VAL A 256 -11.52 12.18 21.60
CA VAL A 256 -11.31 10.80 22.06
C VAL A 256 -9.85 10.55 22.43
N VAL A 257 -8.90 11.01 21.59
CA VAL A 257 -7.46 10.90 21.89
C VAL A 257 -7.10 11.66 23.16
N ALA A 258 -7.61 12.88 23.33
CA ALA A 258 -7.35 13.69 24.52
C ALA A 258 -7.88 13.04 25.81
N LEU A 259 -9.07 12.42 25.75
CA LEU A 259 -9.66 11.70 26.88
C LEU A 259 -8.84 10.47 27.25
N ASP A 260 -8.47 9.65 26.28
CA ASP A 260 -7.68 8.43 26.51
C ASP A 260 -6.26 8.77 26.98
N PHE A 261 -5.64 9.86 26.47
CA PHE A 261 -4.35 10.36 26.95
C PHE A 261 -4.42 10.86 28.39
N GLY A 262 -5.50 11.57 28.76
CA GLY A 262 -5.71 12.05 30.12
C GLY A 262 -5.97 10.92 31.14
N MET A 263 -6.31 9.71 30.69
CA MET A 263 -6.51 8.53 31.52
C MET A 263 -5.26 7.62 31.62
N SER A 264 -4.23 7.89 30.84
CA SER A 264 -2.99 7.10 30.80
C SER A 264 -1.95 7.61 31.81
#